data_a5d49f23f80ad0348651f15138744757
#
_entry.id   a5d49f23f80ad0348651f15138744757
#
_cell.length_a   1.000
_cell.length_b   1.000
_cell.length_c   1.000
_cell.angle_alpha   90.00
_cell.angle_beta   90.00
_cell.angle_gamma   90.00
#
_symmetry.space_group_name_H-M   'P 1'
#
loop_
_entity.id
_entity.type
_entity.pdbx_description
1 polymer ?
#
loop_
_entity_poly.entity_id
_entity_poly.type
_entity_poly.pdbx_seq_one_letter_code
_entity_poly.pdbx_strand_id
1 'polypeptide(L)'
;VRRDITDSQRKMILEKMKELKKEISQMAMVFLYDNTIQSRLEGVGVLSMNDAMDMGCVGPMARASGLPVDYRMAEDEGFYKKLHFHPVTETAGDCLARVKVRLGELTQSIDLICGCLELLPEGAIEAPVRGLPPAGEYFTRVEQPRGEALYYVKGNGTKNLERFRLRTPTNVNLAALVKMLKGCELADVPNIILTVAPCSSGCVR
;
A
#
# COMPACT_ATOMS: atom_id res chain seq x y z
N VAL A 1 -16.88 0.89 14.14
CA VAL A 1 -17.29 -0.41 13.57
C VAL A 1 -18.71 -0.69 14.01
N ARG A 2 -19.62 -1.03 13.09
CA ARG A 2 -21.06 -1.23 13.44
C ARG A 2 -21.42 -2.67 13.75
N ARG A 3 -20.60 -3.64 13.35
CA ARG A 3 -20.87 -5.08 13.53
C ARG A 3 -19.57 -5.80 13.82
N ASP A 4 -19.65 -6.74 14.70
CA ASP A 4 -18.57 -7.66 14.98
C ASP A 4 -18.53 -8.80 13.96
N ILE A 5 -17.38 -9.49 13.89
CA ILE A 5 -17.20 -10.67 13.03
C ILE A 5 -17.59 -11.90 13.85
N THR A 6 -18.64 -12.60 13.41
CA THR A 6 -19.07 -13.84 14.05
C THR A 6 -18.12 -15.01 13.73
N ASP A 7 -18.09 -16.05 14.56
CA ASP A 7 -17.26 -17.24 14.33
C ASP A 7 -17.54 -17.92 12.98
N SER A 8 -18.80 -17.92 12.53
CA SER A 8 -19.16 -18.47 11.21
C SER A 8 -18.58 -17.63 10.07
N GLN A 9 -18.62 -16.30 10.20
CA GLN A 9 -17.99 -15.38 9.24
C GLN A 9 -16.47 -15.51 9.24
N ARG A 10 -15.85 -15.63 10.42
CA ARG A 10 -14.42 -15.86 10.57
C ARG A 10 -13.97 -17.11 9.81
N LYS A 11 -14.65 -18.25 10.01
CA LYS A 11 -14.35 -19.50 9.30
C LYS A 11 -14.51 -19.34 7.79
N MET A 12 -15.63 -18.74 7.34
CA MET A 12 -15.89 -18.48 5.93
C MET A 12 -14.79 -17.61 5.29
N ILE A 13 -14.34 -16.54 5.97
CA ILE A 13 -13.27 -15.67 5.46
C ILE A 13 -11.96 -16.45 5.34
N LEU A 14 -11.59 -17.23 6.35
CA LEU A 14 -10.36 -18.05 6.30
C LEU A 14 -10.35 -19.04 5.14
N GLU A 15 -11.48 -19.70 4.86
CA GLU A 15 -11.62 -20.58 3.70
C GLU A 15 -11.45 -19.82 2.38
N LYS A 16 -12.14 -18.68 2.25
CA LYS A 16 -12.02 -17.82 1.06
C LYS A 16 -10.62 -17.27 0.84
N MET A 17 -9.89 -16.93 1.91
CA MET A 17 -8.50 -16.49 1.81
C MET A 17 -7.59 -17.60 1.28
N LYS A 18 -7.81 -18.86 1.66
CA LYS A 18 -7.06 -20.01 1.11
C LYS A 18 -7.31 -20.20 -0.37
N GLU A 19 -8.57 -20.11 -0.81
CA GLU A 19 -8.93 -20.18 -2.25
C GLU A 19 -8.25 -19.04 -3.02
N LEU A 20 -8.40 -17.80 -2.54
CA LEU A 20 -7.82 -16.61 -3.15
C LEU A 20 -6.28 -16.69 -3.24
N LYS A 21 -5.61 -17.21 -2.20
CA LYS A 21 -4.15 -17.40 -2.22
C LYS A 21 -3.71 -18.33 -3.36
N LYS A 22 -4.49 -19.38 -3.62
CA LYS A 22 -4.22 -20.30 -4.73
C LYS A 22 -4.40 -19.62 -6.09
N GLU A 23 -5.48 -18.85 -6.26
CA GLU A 23 -5.72 -18.10 -7.50
C GLU A 23 -4.64 -17.06 -7.77
N ILE A 24 -4.25 -16.28 -6.75
CA ILE A 24 -3.15 -15.30 -6.84
C ILE A 24 -1.84 -15.99 -7.20
N SER A 25 -1.54 -17.15 -6.60
CA SER A 25 -0.33 -17.91 -6.94
C SER A 25 -0.31 -18.36 -8.40
N GLN A 26 -1.44 -18.80 -8.94
CA GLN A 26 -1.56 -19.17 -10.36
C GLN A 26 -1.38 -17.95 -11.28
N MET A 27 -2.00 -16.82 -10.94
CA MET A 27 -1.82 -15.58 -11.67
C MET A 27 -0.37 -15.09 -11.61
N ALA A 28 0.27 -15.16 -10.45
CA ALA A 28 1.67 -14.77 -10.27
C ALA A 28 2.61 -15.57 -11.18
N MET A 29 2.36 -16.87 -11.37
CA MET A 29 3.13 -17.71 -12.28
C MET A 29 3.11 -17.18 -13.72
N VAL A 30 1.96 -16.72 -14.21
CA VAL A 30 1.84 -16.10 -15.53
C VAL A 30 2.69 -14.84 -15.62
N PHE A 31 2.55 -13.91 -14.68
CA PHE A 31 3.31 -12.64 -14.69
C PHE A 31 4.81 -12.83 -14.53
N LEU A 32 5.24 -13.83 -13.76
CA LEU A 32 6.65 -14.05 -13.45
C LEU A 32 7.39 -14.93 -14.43
N TYR A 33 6.68 -15.74 -15.23
CA TYR A 33 7.32 -16.75 -16.09
C TYR A 33 6.92 -16.66 -17.57
N ASP A 34 5.94 -15.83 -17.94
CA ASP A 34 5.63 -15.60 -19.36
C ASP A 34 6.67 -14.66 -19.97
N ASN A 35 7.40 -15.18 -20.96
CA ASN A 35 8.49 -14.44 -21.64
C ASN A 35 7.99 -13.16 -22.33
N THR A 36 6.75 -13.14 -22.82
CA THR A 36 6.18 -11.95 -23.47
C THR A 36 5.95 -10.85 -22.45
N ILE A 37 5.43 -11.18 -21.26
CA ILE A 37 5.22 -10.24 -20.18
C ILE A 37 6.57 -9.73 -19.67
N GLN A 38 7.52 -10.64 -19.42
CA GLN A 38 8.86 -10.25 -18.93
C GLN A 38 9.55 -9.30 -19.91
N SER A 39 9.60 -9.61 -21.20
CA SER A 39 10.24 -8.76 -22.21
C SER A 39 9.61 -7.37 -22.34
N ARG A 40 8.37 -7.20 -21.90
CA ARG A 40 7.65 -5.92 -21.93
C ARG A 40 7.79 -5.12 -20.62
N LEU A 41 8.29 -5.72 -19.54
CA LEU A 41 8.37 -5.09 -18.22
C LEU A 41 9.80 -4.97 -17.69
N GLU A 42 10.70 -5.88 -18.08
CA GLU A 42 12.09 -5.90 -17.63
C GLU A 42 12.87 -4.75 -18.25
N GLY A 43 13.59 -4.00 -17.41
CA GLY A 43 14.36 -2.83 -17.83
C GLY A 43 13.55 -1.62 -18.26
N VAL A 44 12.20 -1.69 -18.21
CA VAL A 44 11.30 -0.61 -18.62
C VAL A 44 10.96 0.28 -17.42
N GLY A 45 11.03 1.61 -17.59
CA GLY A 45 10.67 2.58 -16.57
C GLY A 45 11.47 2.41 -15.28
N VAL A 46 12.78 2.30 -15.40
CA VAL A 46 13.68 2.09 -14.25
C VAL A 46 13.73 3.34 -13.39
N LEU A 47 13.57 3.15 -12.09
CA LEU A 47 13.75 4.14 -11.04
C LEU A 47 14.86 3.67 -10.13
N SER A 48 15.99 4.38 -10.10
CA SER A 48 17.11 4.03 -9.22
C SER A 48 16.73 4.23 -7.74
N MET A 49 17.42 3.52 -6.84
CA MET A 49 17.25 3.69 -5.38
C MET A 49 17.49 5.14 -4.95
N ASN A 50 18.54 5.79 -5.49
CA ASN A 50 18.85 7.18 -5.16
C ASN A 50 17.74 8.12 -5.62
N ASP A 51 17.24 7.96 -6.84
CA ASP A 51 16.13 8.76 -7.34
C ASP A 51 14.84 8.55 -6.54
N ALA A 52 14.55 7.31 -6.16
CA ALA A 52 13.40 6.99 -5.32
C ALA A 52 13.50 7.69 -3.95
N MET A 53 14.70 7.75 -3.39
CA MET A 53 14.98 8.41 -2.12
C MET A 53 14.89 9.93 -2.26
N ASP A 54 15.55 10.52 -3.26
CA ASP A 54 15.58 11.98 -3.48
C ASP A 54 14.19 12.56 -3.79
N MET A 55 13.34 11.78 -4.49
CA MET A 55 11.96 12.17 -4.79
C MET A 55 10.97 11.82 -3.68
N GLY A 56 11.43 11.19 -2.59
CA GLY A 56 10.60 10.79 -1.47
C GLY A 56 9.53 9.76 -1.83
N CYS A 57 9.83 8.85 -2.76
CA CYS A 57 8.90 7.82 -3.20
C CYS A 57 8.42 6.94 -2.05
N VAL A 58 7.19 6.46 -2.14
CA VAL A 58 6.57 5.63 -1.10
C VAL A 58 5.91 4.38 -1.70
N GLY A 59 5.67 3.40 -0.85
CA GLY A 59 4.96 2.19 -1.23
C GLY A 59 5.73 1.29 -2.20
N PRO A 60 5.03 0.53 -3.07
CA PRO A 60 5.65 -0.37 -4.04
C PRO A 60 6.67 0.29 -4.97
N MET A 61 6.55 1.60 -5.21
CA MET A 61 7.53 2.37 -5.98
C MET A 61 8.89 2.39 -5.31
N ALA A 62 8.93 2.75 -4.02
CA ALA A 62 10.16 2.76 -3.23
C ALA A 62 10.70 1.34 -3.01
N ARG A 63 9.82 0.39 -2.68
CA ARG A 63 10.20 -0.99 -2.39
C ARG A 63 10.74 -1.74 -3.61
N ALA A 64 10.23 -1.46 -4.81
CA ALA A 64 10.77 -2.02 -6.06
C ALA A 64 12.16 -1.48 -6.42
N SER A 65 12.54 -0.33 -5.88
CA SER A 65 13.87 0.30 -6.04
C SER A 65 14.83 -0.01 -4.89
N GLY A 66 14.52 -0.96 -4.02
CA GLY A 66 15.40 -1.41 -2.93
C GLY A 66 15.21 -0.71 -1.59
N LEU A 67 14.24 0.22 -1.47
CA LEU A 67 14.00 0.92 -0.21
C LEU A 67 12.95 0.16 0.63
N PRO A 68 13.32 -0.43 1.78
CA PRO A 68 12.40 -1.20 2.61
C PRO A 68 11.51 -0.30 3.48
N VAL A 69 10.97 0.78 2.88
CA VAL A 69 10.15 1.76 3.60
C VAL A 69 8.69 1.33 3.59
N ASP A 70 8.15 1.09 4.77
CA ASP A 70 6.75 0.76 5.00
C ASP A 70 6.31 1.28 6.36
N TYR A 71 5.27 2.09 6.40
CA TYR A 71 4.84 2.73 7.64
C TYR A 71 4.35 1.72 8.69
N ARG A 72 3.86 0.56 8.26
CA ARG A 72 3.47 -0.53 9.16
C ARG A 72 4.61 -1.05 10.04
N MET A 73 5.87 -0.87 9.60
CA MET A 73 7.07 -1.18 10.38
C MET A 73 7.40 -0.11 11.43
N ALA A 74 7.05 1.14 11.15
CA ALA A 74 7.36 2.28 12.02
C ALA A 74 6.35 2.45 13.16
N GLU A 75 5.22 1.76 13.11
CA GLU A 75 4.16 1.84 14.11
C GLU A 75 4.54 1.05 15.37
N ASP A 76 5.00 1.76 16.41
CA ASP A 76 5.58 1.13 17.61
C ASP A 76 4.58 0.31 18.45
N GLU A 77 3.32 0.68 18.44
CA GLU A 77 2.24 -0.01 19.17
C GLU A 77 1.34 -0.83 18.25
N GLY A 78 1.70 -0.92 16.96
CA GLY A 78 0.86 -1.51 15.94
C GLY A 78 0.70 -3.01 16.03
N PHE A 79 -0.45 -3.45 15.58
CA PHE A 79 -0.82 -4.87 15.50
C PHE A 79 0.11 -5.68 14.57
N TYR A 80 0.74 -5.02 13.59
CA TYR A 80 1.65 -5.63 12.61
C TYR A 80 2.89 -6.28 13.22
N LYS A 81 3.39 -5.80 14.37
CA LYS A 81 4.51 -6.45 15.09
C LYS A 81 4.17 -7.87 15.55
N LYS A 82 2.90 -8.10 15.92
CA LYS A 82 2.42 -9.42 16.33
C LYS A 82 2.29 -10.41 15.18
N LEU A 83 2.26 -9.91 13.95
CA LEU A 83 2.08 -10.68 12.72
C LEU A 83 3.39 -10.97 11.97
N HIS A 84 4.55 -10.65 12.57
CA HIS A 84 5.87 -10.83 11.93
C HIS A 84 5.95 -10.27 10.51
N PHE A 85 5.37 -9.09 10.31
CA PHE A 85 5.35 -8.40 9.02
C PHE A 85 6.73 -7.93 8.60
N HIS A 86 7.09 -8.11 7.32
CA HIS A 86 8.30 -7.57 6.69
C HIS A 86 7.96 -7.01 5.31
N PRO A 87 8.49 -5.83 4.92
CA PRO A 87 8.25 -5.29 3.59
C PRO A 87 8.78 -6.21 2.49
N VAL A 88 8.01 -6.37 1.42
CA VAL A 88 8.45 -7.04 0.20
C VAL A 88 9.26 -6.04 -0.62
N THR A 89 10.50 -6.38 -0.97
CA THR A 89 11.40 -5.50 -1.72
C THR A 89 12.01 -6.20 -2.93
N GLU A 90 12.28 -5.40 -3.98
CA GLU A 90 13.06 -5.75 -5.16
C GLU A 90 14.09 -4.65 -5.41
N THR A 91 15.09 -4.88 -6.23
CA THR A 91 16.18 -3.93 -6.44
C THR A 91 16.30 -3.37 -7.85
N ALA A 92 15.66 -4.01 -8.83
CA ALA A 92 15.78 -3.61 -10.24
C ALA A 92 15.12 -2.26 -10.55
N GLY A 93 14.13 -1.84 -9.79
CA GLY A 93 13.44 -0.55 -9.94
C GLY A 93 12.60 -0.40 -11.21
N ASP A 94 12.46 -1.44 -12.04
CA ASP A 94 11.73 -1.46 -13.29
C ASP A 94 10.24 -1.84 -13.12
N CYS A 95 9.51 -1.91 -14.23
CA CYS A 95 8.11 -2.32 -14.21
C CYS A 95 7.93 -3.73 -13.65
N LEU A 96 8.83 -4.67 -13.99
CA LEU A 96 8.77 -6.05 -13.52
C LEU A 96 8.99 -6.12 -12.00
N ALA A 97 9.96 -5.39 -11.46
CA ALA A 97 10.19 -5.29 -10.02
C ALA A 97 8.96 -4.76 -9.29
N ARG A 98 8.28 -3.73 -9.82
CA ARG A 98 7.03 -3.21 -9.24
C ARG A 98 5.90 -4.24 -9.26
N VAL A 99 5.79 -5.06 -10.31
CA VAL A 99 4.83 -6.17 -10.37
C VAL A 99 5.17 -7.24 -9.35
N LYS A 100 6.45 -7.65 -9.23
CA LYS A 100 6.91 -8.63 -8.24
C LYS A 100 6.59 -8.20 -6.81
N VAL A 101 6.91 -6.94 -6.45
CA VAL A 101 6.56 -6.38 -5.14
C VAL A 101 5.06 -6.49 -4.87
N ARG A 102 4.20 -6.08 -5.83
CA ARG A 102 2.74 -6.13 -5.65
C ARG A 102 2.19 -7.56 -5.50
N LEU A 103 2.71 -8.51 -6.26
CA LEU A 103 2.31 -9.91 -6.14
C LEU A 103 2.72 -10.49 -4.78
N GLY A 104 3.92 -10.16 -4.32
CA GLY A 104 4.40 -10.54 -2.99
C GLY A 104 3.55 -9.91 -1.89
N GLU A 105 3.20 -8.62 -2.00
CA GLU A 105 2.34 -7.92 -1.04
C GLU A 105 0.90 -8.45 -1.02
N LEU A 106 0.35 -8.89 -2.18
CA LEU A 106 -0.96 -9.54 -2.23
C LEU A 106 -0.96 -10.84 -1.43
N THR A 107 0.06 -11.69 -1.64
CA THR A 107 0.20 -12.94 -0.90
C THR A 107 0.36 -12.69 0.60
N GLN A 108 1.24 -11.75 0.96
CA GLN A 108 1.46 -11.36 2.36
C GLN A 108 0.19 -10.77 3.00
N SER A 109 -0.60 -9.98 2.25
CA SER A 109 -1.85 -9.41 2.77
C SER A 109 -2.86 -10.49 3.14
N ILE A 110 -2.90 -11.60 2.40
CA ILE A 110 -3.75 -12.75 2.76
C ILE A 110 -3.26 -13.36 4.08
N ASP A 111 -1.96 -13.57 4.25
CA ASP A 111 -1.38 -14.12 5.48
C ASP A 111 -1.65 -13.19 6.67
N LEU A 112 -1.53 -11.88 6.47
CA LEU A 112 -1.88 -10.89 7.48
C LEU A 112 -3.37 -10.93 7.87
N ILE A 113 -4.27 -11.04 6.89
CA ILE A 113 -5.72 -11.18 7.17
C ILE A 113 -5.99 -12.43 7.99
N CYS A 114 -5.38 -13.57 7.63
CA CYS A 114 -5.53 -14.81 8.40
C CYS A 114 -5.02 -14.64 9.83
N GLY A 115 -3.82 -14.08 10.01
CA GLY A 115 -3.26 -13.80 11.32
C GLY A 115 -4.09 -12.82 12.16
N CYS A 116 -4.66 -11.76 11.53
CA CYS A 116 -5.58 -10.86 12.19
C CYS A 116 -6.82 -11.59 12.73
N LEU A 117 -7.39 -12.49 11.93
CA LEU A 117 -8.57 -13.26 12.34
C LEU A 117 -8.26 -14.28 13.44
N GLU A 118 -7.04 -14.82 13.49
CA GLU A 118 -6.60 -15.72 14.54
C GLU A 118 -6.39 -14.98 15.86
N LEU A 119 -5.89 -13.76 15.82
CA LEU A 119 -5.59 -12.91 16.97
C LEU A 119 -6.72 -11.94 17.31
N LEU A 120 -7.91 -12.07 16.71
CA LEU A 120 -9.02 -11.16 16.94
C LEU A 120 -9.45 -11.21 18.41
N PRO A 121 -9.36 -10.09 19.16
CA PRO A 121 -9.74 -10.08 20.57
C PRO A 121 -11.25 -10.12 20.73
N GLU A 122 -11.70 -10.70 21.83
CA GLU A 122 -13.09 -10.58 22.28
C GLU A 122 -13.31 -9.25 23.00
N GLY A 123 -14.53 -8.71 22.92
CA GLY A 123 -14.89 -7.51 23.68
C GLY A 123 -15.73 -6.51 22.89
N ALA A 124 -15.87 -5.30 23.45
CA ALA A 124 -16.62 -4.24 22.81
C ALA A 124 -15.91 -3.74 21.54
N ILE A 125 -16.65 -3.63 20.44
CA ILE A 125 -16.13 -3.18 19.14
C ILE A 125 -16.10 -1.65 19.02
N GLU A 126 -16.68 -0.94 19.97
CA GLU A 126 -16.69 0.53 20.02
C GLU A 126 -16.62 1.03 21.45
N ALA A 127 -16.04 2.20 21.63
CA ALA A 127 -16.09 2.95 22.88
C ALA A 127 -16.97 4.20 22.66
N PRO A 128 -17.88 4.53 23.60
CA PRO A 128 -18.71 5.72 23.48
C PRO A 128 -17.86 6.97 23.65
N VAL A 129 -17.71 7.73 22.56
CA VAL A 129 -17.05 9.05 22.58
C VAL A 129 -18.11 10.13 22.67
N ARG A 130 -18.10 10.89 23.76
CA ARG A 130 -19.04 12.01 24.02
C ARG A 130 -18.29 13.34 23.95
N GLY A 131 -18.97 14.36 23.46
CA GLY A 131 -18.43 15.72 23.38
C GLY A 131 -18.01 16.13 21.99
N LEU A 132 -17.39 17.29 21.89
CA LEU A 132 -16.83 17.83 20.65
C LEU A 132 -15.36 17.44 20.54
N PRO A 133 -14.83 17.32 19.30
CA PRO A 133 -13.40 17.16 19.12
C PRO A 133 -12.63 18.29 19.79
N PRO A 134 -11.51 18.02 20.48
CA PRO A 134 -10.73 19.07 21.12
C PRO A 134 -10.12 20.03 20.08
N ALA A 135 -9.86 21.27 20.49
CA ALA A 135 -9.02 22.16 19.72
C ALA A 135 -7.57 21.63 19.73
N GLY A 136 -6.90 21.71 18.60
CA GLY A 136 -5.52 21.25 18.48
C GLY A 136 -5.17 20.79 17.07
N GLU A 137 -3.91 20.46 16.88
CA GLU A 137 -3.37 19.97 15.63
C GLU A 137 -2.93 18.52 15.79
N TYR A 138 -3.35 17.69 14.85
CA TYR A 138 -3.11 16.24 14.86
C TYR A 138 -2.65 15.80 13.48
N PHE A 139 -1.68 14.93 13.43
CA PHE A 139 -1.31 14.26 12.19
C PHE A 139 -1.17 12.76 12.43
N THR A 140 -1.51 11.99 11.41
CA THR A 140 -1.32 10.54 11.41
C THR A 140 -0.88 10.08 10.04
N ARG A 141 -0.23 8.94 10.02
CA ARG A 141 0.18 8.26 8.79
C ARG A 141 -0.43 6.88 8.76
N VAL A 142 -0.66 6.38 7.57
CA VAL A 142 -1.15 5.02 7.35
C VAL A 142 -0.56 4.49 6.05
N GLU A 143 -0.11 3.25 6.05
CA GLU A 143 0.28 2.59 4.82
C GLU A 143 -0.97 2.16 4.05
N GLN A 144 -1.09 2.66 2.83
CA GLN A 144 -2.13 2.28 1.86
C GLN A 144 -1.51 1.36 0.80
N PRO A 145 -2.30 0.66 -0.03
CA PRO A 145 -1.78 -0.23 -1.09
C PRO A 145 -0.81 0.44 -2.07
N ARG A 146 -0.85 1.77 -2.18
CA ARG A 146 0.02 2.57 -3.05
C ARG A 146 1.18 3.24 -2.30
N GLY A 147 1.22 3.12 -0.99
CA GLY A 147 2.23 3.72 -0.12
C GLY A 147 1.66 4.57 1.01
N GLU A 148 2.53 5.24 1.74
CA GLU A 148 2.18 6.08 2.88
C GLU A 148 1.23 7.24 2.50
N ALA A 149 0.13 7.35 3.21
CA ALA A 149 -0.73 8.53 3.24
C ALA A 149 -0.57 9.27 4.56
N LEU A 150 -0.52 10.60 4.51
CA LEU A 150 -0.44 11.46 5.69
C LEU A 150 -1.69 12.31 5.78
N TYR A 151 -2.31 12.29 6.95
CA TYR A 151 -3.47 13.10 7.30
C TYR A 151 -3.06 14.14 8.33
N TYR A 152 -3.34 15.40 8.05
CA TYR A 152 -3.23 16.50 8.99
C TYR A 152 -4.61 17.10 9.24
N VAL A 153 -4.96 17.27 10.51
CA VAL A 153 -6.26 17.79 10.96
C VAL A 153 -6.03 18.87 12.00
N LYS A 154 -6.68 20.02 11.83
CA LYS A 154 -6.75 21.06 12.84
C LYS A 154 -8.18 21.24 13.31
N GLY A 155 -8.42 20.96 14.59
CA GLY A 155 -9.69 21.17 15.28
C GLY A 155 -9.70 22.50 16.01
N ASN A 156 -10.89 23.10 16.13
CA ASN A 156 -11.13 24.37 16.84
C ASN A 156 -12.09 24.21 18.02
N GLY A 157 -12.33 22.97 18.48
CA GLY A 157 -13.30 22.71 19.55
C GLY A 157 -14.77 22.70 19.11
N THR A 158 -15.06 22.81 17.83
CA THR A 158 -16.40 22.71 17.26
C THR A 158 -16.58 21.43 16.42
N LYS A 159 -17.77 21.24 15.85
CA LYS A 159 -18.07 20.12 14.94
C LYS A 159 -17.33 20.23 13.59
N ASN A 160 -16.86 21.42 13.22
CA ASN A 160 -16.20 21.69 11.96
C ASN A 160 -14.69 21.76 12.17
N LEU A 161 -13.94 21.21 11.23
CA LEU A 161 -12.49 21.33 11.21
C LEU A 161 -12.08 22.72 10.73
N GLU A 162 -11.06 23.31 11.35
CA GLU A 162 -10.44 24.55 10.88
C GLU A 162 -9.61 24.29 9.63
N ARG A 163 -8.90 23.16 9.61
CA ARG A 163 -8.06 22.75 8.47
C ARG A 163 -7.98 21.25 8.34
N PHE A 164 -8.00 20.77 7.10
CA PHE A 164 -7.73 19.40 6.73
C PHE A 164 -6.74 19.36 5.57
N ARG A 165 -5.72 18.50 5.65
CA ARG A 165 -4.77 18.24 4.57
C ARG A 165 -4.52 16.75 4.46
N LEU A 166 -4.48 16.27 3.23
CA LEU A 166 -4.17 14.90 2.89
C LEU A 166 -3.03 14.87 1.89
N ARG A 167 -1.95 14.18 2.21
CA ARG A 167 -0.89 13.84 1.29
C ARG A 167 -1.08 12.38 0.85
N THR A 168 -1.48 12.18 -0.40
CA THR A 168 -1.70 10.85 -0.94
C THR A 168 -0.41 10.27 -1.50
N PRO A 169 -0.21 8.93 -1.48
CA PRO A 169 0.94 8.29 -2.09
C PRO A 169 1.02 8.53 -3.60
N THR A 170 -0.13 8.68 -4.28
CA THR A 170 -0.17 8.99 -5.71
C THR A 170 0.52 10.33 -6.01
N ASN A 171 0.18 11.40 -5.28
CA ASN A 171 0.80 12.71 -5.49
C ASN A 171 2.31 12.69 -5.23
N VAL A 172 2.75 11.94 -4.21
CA VAL A 172 4.17 11.79 -3.91
C VAL A 172 4.92 11.13 -5.05
N ASN A 173 4.34 10.09 -5.65
CA ASN A 173 5.01 9.29 -6.69
C ASN A 173 4.92 9.90 -8.11
N LEU A 174 4.18 11.01 -8.32
CA LEU A 174 4.05 11.63 -9.65
C LEU A 174 5.37 12.15 -10.22
N ALA A 175 6.25 12.72 -9.38
CA ALA A 175 7.55 13.21 -9.83
C ALA A 175 8.40 12.08 -10.42
N ALA A 176 8.42 10.94 -9.73
CA ALA A 176 9.11 9.74 -10.19
C ALA A 176 8.47 9.17 -11.48
N LEU A 177 7.14 9.19 -11.59
CA LEU A 177 6.46 8.79 -12.82
C LEU A 177 6.93 9.63 -14.01
N VAL A 178 6.94 10.96 -13.88
CA VAL A 178 7.41 11.87 -14.94
C VAL A 178 8.87 11.58 -15.30
N LYS A 179 9.72 11.28 -14.31
CA LYS A 179 11.12 10.92 -14.58
C LYS A 179 11.24 9.63 -15.40
N MET A 180 10.48 8.59 -15.03
CA MET A 180 10.51 7.30 -15.74
C MET A 180 9.96 7.36 -17.17
N LEU A 181 9.08 8.32 -17.45
CA LEU A 181 8.53 8.53 -18.80
C LEU A 181 9.52 9.25 -19.75
N LYS A 182 10.57 9.88 -19.23
CA LYS A 182 11.56 10.55 -20.08
C LYS A 182 12.40 9.54 -20.84
N GLY A 183 12.32 9.59 -22.17
CA GLY A 183 13.11 8.73 -23.07
C GLY A 183 12.61 7.29 -23.17
N CYS A 184 11.43 6.96 -22.65
CA CYS A 184 10.82 5.65 -22.84
C CYS A 184 10.19 5.56 -24.25
N GLU A 185 10.03 4.33 -24.73
CA GLU A 185 9.25 4.07 -25.95
C GLU A 185 7.77 4.39 -25.72
N LEU A 186 7.08 4.92 -26.75
CA LEU A 186 5.65 5.24 -26.63
C LEU A 186 4.79 4.03 -26.23
N ALA A 187 5.18 2.84 -26.70
CA ALA A 187 4.51 1.59 -26.38
C ALA A 187 4.67 1.16 -24.91
N ASP A 188 5.65 1.72 -24.18
CA ASP A 188 5.91 1.38 -22.77
C ASP A 188 5.22 2.35 -21.79
N VAL A 189 4.77 3.50 -22.27
CA VAL A 189 4.05 4.49 -21.45
C VAL A 189 2.92 3.87 -20.64
N PRO A 190 2.00 3.06 -21.21
CA PRO A 190 0.95 2.42 -20.45
C PRO A 190 1.49 1.48 -19.35
N ASN A 191 2.54 0.72 -19.63
CA ASN A 191 3.15 -0.21 -18.66
C ASN A 191 3.75 0.55 -17.46
N ILE A 192 4.47 1.63 -17.72
CA ILE A 192 5.04 2.49 -16.69
C ILE A 192 3.91 3.06 -15.82
N ILE A 193 2.87 3.66 -16.42
CA ILE A 193 1.74 4.25 -15.68
C ILE A 193 1.01 3.18 -14.85
N LEU A 194 0.67 2.04 -15.45
CA LEU A 194 -0.07 0.98 -14.76
C LEU A 194 0.71 0.40 -13.57
N THR A 195 2.04 0.28 -13.68
CA THR A 195 2.86 -0.24 -12.57
C THR A 195 3.06 0.77 -11.44
N VAL A 196 2.95 2.08 -11.69
CA VAL A 196 2.84 3.11 -10.64
C VAL A 196 1.47 3.06 -9.97
N ALA A 197 0.43 2.67 -10.73
CA ALA A 197 -0.95 2.57 -10.28
C ALA A 197 -1.50 3.88 -9.67
N PRO A 198 -1.45 5.02 -10.38
CA PRO A 198 -1.98 6.26 -9.85
C PRO A 198 -3.49 6.16 -9.58
N CYS A 199 -3.93 6.74 -8.48
CA CYS A 199 -5.34 6.79 -8.13
C CYS A 199 -5.93 8.14 -8.51
N SER A 200 -6.98 8.17 -9.33
CA SER A 200 -7.62 9.43 -9.75
C SER A 200 -8.10 10.26 -8.55
N SER A 201 -8.71 9.63 -7.55
CA SER A 201 -9.13 10.33 -6.33
C SER A 201 -7.95 10.84 -5.50
N GLY A 202 -6.79 10.18 -5.59
CA GLY A 202 -5.56 10.61 -4.93
C GLY A 202 -4.84 11.76 -5.64
N CYS A 203 -5.06 11.94 -6.95
CA CYS A 203 -4.46 13.05 -7.72
C CYS A 203 -5.19 14.38 -7.51
N VAL A 204 -6.48 14.36 -7.19
CA VAL A 204 -7.36 15.55 -7.15
C VAL A 204 -7.35 16.24 -5.77
N ARG A 205 -6.54 15.81 -4.82
CA ARG A 205 -6.57 16.30 -3.43
C ARG A 205 -5.32 17.05 -3.03
#